data_cf2102047840bbc70980d26cc83e5bd6
#
_entry.id   cf2102047840bbc70980d26cc83e5bd6
#
_cell.length_a   1.000
_cell.length_b   1.000
_cell.length_c   1.000
_cell.angle_alpha   90.00
_cell.angle_beta   90.00
_cell.angle_gamma   90.00
#
_symmetry.space_group_name_H-M   'P 1'
#
loop_
_entity.id
_entity.type
_entity.pdbx_description
1 polymer ?
#
loop_
_entity_poly.entity_id
_entity_poly.type
_entity_poly.pdbx_seq_one_letter_code
_entity_poly.pdbx_strand_id
1 'polypeptide(L)'
;MKFTSRILVVLLIILIAGLLSSNIILKKEYDSLDKTDTYWNYEKVLQQPFKYLKITGGNITKIAFEQSPKYSVRILQEWKRYHGGEIKAQVKNDTLFINFDFTPANQYEKFWMQGITAVRIFSPELLSVDGYNTNFEMFKLKQKSIDVNIAGKSKFEVESMIRSLDTLNISQKDTSEVIFEMSPDYQTTVITDPNRIGVSIASTQQINSNESMNINSVNANLQGYSLLDVGHAQIQSLQLHIADSSGIILSGGTLKNLSKAALINH
;
A
#
# COMPACT_ATOMS: atom_id res chain seq x y z
N MET A 1 -9.58 5.83 -63.09
CA MET A 1 -8.78 5.56 -61.88
C MET A 1 -8.01 4.24 -62.06
N LYS A 2 -6.68 4.27 -61.80
CA LYS A 2 -5.87 3.05 -61.87
C LYS A 2 -6.29 2.10 -60.75
N PHE A 3 -6.21 0.80 -60.93
CA PHE A 3 -6.58 -0.24 -59.97
C PHE A 3 -6.01 0.02 -58.56
N THR A 4 -4.75 0.44 -58.48
CA THR A 4 -4.04 0.82 -57.25
C THR A 4 -4.76 1.97 -56.48
N SER A 5 -5.28 2.97 -57.20
CA SER A 5 -5.99 4.08 -56.52
C SER A 5 -7.32 3.64 -55.87
N ARG A 6 -7.98 2.64 -56.44
CA ARG A 6 -9.22 2.08 -55.83
C ARG A 6 -8.92 1.30 -54.57
N ILE A 7 -7.84 0.51 -54.55
CA ILE A 7 -7.36 -0.19 -53.34
C ILE A 7 -7.01 0.79 -52.24
N LEU A 8 -6.30 1.87 -52.58
CA LEU A 8 -5.89 2.89 -51.61
C LEU A 8 -7.09 3.59 -50.96
N VAL A 9 -8.12 3.89 -51.74
CA VAL A 9 -9.38 4.48 -51.23
C VAL A 9 -10.10 3.51 -50.28
N VAL A 10 -10.17 2.21 -50.63
CA VAL A 10 -10.81 1.20 -49.77
C VAL A 10 -10.05 1.06 -48.46
N LEU A 11 -8.73 0.99 -48.51
CA LEU A 11 -7.89 0.94 -47.29
C LEU A 11 -8.10 2.18 -46.42
N LEU A 12 -8.18 3.37 -47.00
CA LEU A 12 -8.42 4.60 -46.26
C LEU A 12 -9.79 4.56 -45.56
N ILE A 13 -10.82 4.08 -46.23
CA ILE A 13 -12.16 3.94 -45.63
C ILE A 13 -12.13 2.97 -44.45
N ILE A 14 -11.47 1.82 -44.59
CA ILE A 14 -11.32 0.83 -43.51
C ILE A 14 -10.58 1.44 -42.32
N LEU A 15 -9.52 2.18 -42.58
CA LEU A 15 -8.75 2.84 -41.52
C LEU A 15 -9.57 3.89 -40.76
N ILE A 16 -10.33 4.73 -41.50
CA ILE A 16 -11.24 5.72 -40.88
C ILE A 16 -12.33 5.04 -40.08
N ALA A 17 -12.96 4.00 -40.62
CA ALA A 17 -13.98 3.24 -39.89
C ALA A 17 -13.43 2.56 -38.62
N GLY A 18 -12.21 2.02 -38.69
CA GLY A 18 -11.49 1.44 -37.53
C GLY A 18 -11.20 2.46 -36.45
N LEU A 19 -10.70 3.65 -36.83
CA LEU A 19 -10.45 4.74 -35.88
C LEU A 19 -11.75 5.24 -35.22
N LEU A 20 -12.81 5.42 -35.98
CA LEU A 20 -14.10 5.86 -35.41
C LEU A 20 -14.69 4.81 -34.46
N SER A 21 -14.65 3.54 -34.84
CA SER A 21 -15.12 2.44 -34.00
C SER A 21 -14.31 2.36 -32.68
N SER A 22 -12.98 2.46 -32.77
CA SER A 22 -12.09 2.49 -31.59
C SER A 22 -12.44 3.64 -30.65
N ASN A 23 -12.62 4.86 -31.19
CA ASN A 23 -12.97 6.03 -30.39
C ASN A 23 -14.34 5.89 -29.71
N ILE A 24 -15.32 5.28 -30.36
CA ILE A 24 -16.65 5.03 -29.77
C ILE A 24 -16.53 4.05 -28.60
N ILE A 25 -15.76 2.97 -28.76
CA ILE A 25 -15.54 1.97 -27.71
C ILE A 25 -14.81 2.61 -26.52
N LEU A 26 -13.71 3.33 -26.78
CA LEU A 26 -12.96 4.03 -25.73
C LEU A 26 -13.80 5.05 -24.99
N LYS A 27 -14.63 5.82 -25.72
CA LYS A 27 -15.54 6.78 -25.09
C LYS A 27 -16.55 6.09 -24.19
N LYS A 28 -17.15 4.98 -24.63
CA LYS A 28 -18.12 4.21 -23.84
C LYS A 28 -17.46 3.66 -22.56
N GLU A 29 -16.24 3.14 -22.66
CA GLU A 29 -15.47 2.66 -21.51
C GLU A 29 -15.13 3.81 -20.55
N TYR A 30 -14.65 4.95 -21.06
CA TYR A 30 -14.37 6.14 -20.27
C TYR A 30 -15.61 6.72 -19.56
N ASP A 31 -16.76 6.75 -20.24
CA ASP A 31 -18.02 7.25 -19.66
C ASP A 31 -18.62 6.28 -18.63
N SER A 32 -18.23 5.00 -18.65
CA SER A 32 -18.63 4.01 -17.64
C SER A 32 -17.81 4.08 -16.34
N LEU A 33 -16.69 4.78 -16.34
CA LEU A 33 -15.85 4.94 -15.14
C LEU A 33 -16.51 5.90 -14.15
N ASP A 34 -16.57 5.50 -12.88
CA ASP A 34 -16.93 6.40 -11.78
C ASP A 34 -15.77 7.35 -11.48
N LYS A 35 -15.82 8.54 -12.06
CA LYS A 35 -14.77 9.58 -11.93
C LYS A 35 -14.69 10.16 -10.51
N THR A 36 -15.65 9.87 -9.66
CA THR A 36 -15.65 10.29 -8.25
C THR A 36 -14.93 9.27 -7.36
N ASP A 37 -14.73 8.04 -7.83
CA ASP A 37 -14.00 7.02 -7.11
C ASP A 37 -12.49 7.17 -7.39
N THR A 38 -11.73 7.62 -6.40
CA THR A 38 -10.26 7.75 -6.48
C THR A 38 -9.58 6.46 -6.91
N TYR A 39 -10.20 5.32 -6.62
CA TYR A 39 -9.68 3.98 -6.93
C TYR A 39 -10.48 3.29 -8.03
N TRP A 40 -10.88 4.03 -9.06
CA TRP A 40 -11.67 3.53 -10.19
C TRP A 40 -11.01 2.36 -10.95
N ASN A 41 -9.67 2.29 -10.91
CA ASN A 41 -8.88 1.22 -11.53
C ASN A 41 -8.77 -0.06 -10.65
N TYR A 42 -9.46 -0.08 -9.51
CA TYR A 42 -9.55 -1.25 -8.63
C TYR A 42 -10.94 -1.84 -8.66
N GLU A 43 -11.02 -3.17 -8.78
CA GLU A 43 -12.27 -3.92 -8.65
C GLU A 43 -12.62 -4.15 -7.18
N LYS A 44 -13.84 -3.82 -6.78
CA LYS A 44 -14.36 -4.13 -5.44
C LYS A 44 -14.73 -5.61 -5.38
N VAL A 45 -13.93 -6.41 -4.69
CA VAL A 45 -14.12 -7.87 -4.62
C VAL A 45 -14.87 -8.30 -3.36
N LEU A 46 -14.87 -7.47 -2.30
CA LEU A 46 -15.49 -7.83 -1.03
C LEU A 46 -15.91 -6.56 -0.27
N GLN A 47 -17.06 -6.64 0.44
CA GLN A 47 -17.60 -5.54 1.27
C GLN A 47 -18.13 -6.04 2.63
N GLN A 48 -17.77 -7.26 3.03
CA GLN A 48 -18.16 -7.85 4.31
C GLN A 48 -17.36 -7.24 5.47
N PRO A 49 -17.96 -7.08 6.66
CA PRO A 49 -17.25 -6.63 7.87
C PRO A 49 -16.16 -7.60 8.30
N PHE A 50 -15.05 -7.05 8.80
CA PHE A 50 -13.96 -7.80 9.44
C PHE A 50 -13.23 -6.91 10.44
N LYS A 51 -12.52 -7.52 11.39
CA LYS A 51 -11.70 -6.84 12.40
C LYS A 51 -10.26 -7.30 12.41
N TYR A 52 -10.02 -8.48 11.88
CA TYR A 52 -8.72 -9.14 11.84
C TYR A 52 -8.31 -9.35 10.38
N LEU A 53 -7.01 -9.30 10.12
CA LEU A 53 -6.45 -9.47 8.78
C LEU A 53 -5.38 -10.55 8.81
N LYS A 54 -5.48 -11.52 7.91
CA LYS A 54 -4.44 -12.52 7.71
C LYS A 54 -4.02 -12.54 6.25
N ILE A 55 -2.72 -12.31 6.01
CA ILE A 55 -2.15 -12.21 4.66
C ILE A 55 -1.10 -13.31 4.49
N THR A 56 -1.18 -14.03 3.38
CA THR A 56 -0.16 -15.00 2.99
C THR A 56 0.32 -14.70 1.58
N GLY A 57 1.61 -14.47 1.43
CA GLY A 57 2.21 -14.03 0.17
C GLY A 57 2.09 -12.51 -0.07
N GLY A 58 2.47 -12.04 -1.26
CA GLY A 58 2.40 -10.64 -1.64
C GLY A 58 3.62 -9.79 -1.30
N ASN A 59 4.76 -10.38 -0.90
CA ASN A 59 6.00 -9.66 -0.62
C ASN A 59 6.67 -9.06 -1.88
N ILE A 60 6.15 -9.33 -3.05
CA ILE A 60 6.60 -8.77 -4.33
C ILE A 60 5.78 -7.56 -4.78
N THR A 61 4.77 -7.18 -4.05
CA THR A 61 3.87 -6.06 -4.33
C THR A 61 3.50 -5.37 -3.02
N LYS A 62 2.72 -4.30 -3.07
CA LYS A 62 2.22 -3.61 -1.88
C LYS A 62 0.76 -3.97 -1.61
N ILE A 63 0.43 -4.10 -0.34
CA ILE A 63 -0.93 -4.24 0.16
C ILE A 63 -1.17 -3.05 1.09
N ALA A 64 -2.15 -2.21 0.77
CA ALA A 64 -2.41 -1.00 1.53
C ALA A 64 -3.68 -1.10 2.35
N PHE A 65 -3.61 -0.68 3.61
CA PHE A 65 -4.76 -0.48 4.46
C PHE A 65 -5.02 1.02 4.64
N GLU A 66 -6.25 1.43 4.45
CA GLU A 66 -6.72 2.79 4.69
C GLU A 66 -7.97 2.77 5.57
N GLN A 67 -7.94 3.48 6.70
CA GLN A 67 -9.10 3.55 7.57
C GLN A 67 -10.25 4.28 6.88
N SER A 68 -11.43 3.64 6.86
CA SER A 68 -12.62 4.14 6.19
C SER A 68 -13.88 3.69 6.94
N PRO A 69 -14.96 4.50 6.96
CA PRO A 69 -16.22 4.08 7.58
C PRO A 69 -16.89 2.89 6.89
N LYS A 70 -16.45 2.52 5.68
CA LYS A 70 -17.01 1.42 4.89
C LYS A 70 -15.98 0.32 4.71
N TYR A 71 -16.44 -0.93 4.84
CA TYR A 71 -15.64 -2.09 4.51
C TYR A 71 -15.52 -2.27 3.00
N SER A 72 -14.32 -2.45 2.51
CA SER A 72 -14.08 -2.78 1.11
C SER A 72 -12.72 -3.41 0.93
N VAL A 73 -12.65 -4.46 0.14
CA VAL A 73 -11.39 -5.00 -0.39
C VAL A 73 -11.41 -4.80 -1.88
N ARG A 74 -10.36 -4.19 -2.39
CA ARG A 74 -10.22 -3.88 -3.80
C ARG A 74 -8.93 -4.46 -4.35
N ILE A 75 -9.00 -5.02 -5.54
CA ILE A 75 -7.84 -5.59 -6.24
C ILE A 75 -7.62 -4.80 -7.52
N LEU A 76 -6.39 -4.46 -7.81
CA LEU A 76 -6.00 -3.76 -9.02
C LEU A 76 -6.44 -4.55 -10.26
N GLN A 77 -7.21 -3.91 -11.16
CA GLN A 77 -7.76 -4.58 -12.36
C GLN A 77 -6.66 -5.11 -13.28
N GLU A 78 -5.56 -4.37 -13.40
CA GLU A 78 -4.41 -4.76 -14.21
C GLU A 78 -3.70 -6.01 -13.68
N TRP A 79 -3.79 -6.28 -12.37
CA TRP A 79 -3.20 -7.47 -11.77
C TRP A 79 -3.66 -8.77 -12.46
N LYS A 80 -4.96 -8.86 -12.74
CA LYS A 80 -5.55 -10.02 -13.44
C LYS A 80 -5.09 -10.14 -14.89
N ARG A 81 -4.81 -9.01 -15.56
CA ARG A 81 -4.43 -8.99 -16.98
C ARG A 81 -3.00 -9.45 -17.20
N TYR A 82 -2.09 -9.11 -16.30
CA TYR A 82 -0.67 -9.30 -16.53
C TYR A 82 -0.14 -10.65 -16.05
N HIS A 83 -0.74 -11.26 -15.03
CA HIS A 83 -0.05 -12.34 -14.33
C HIS A 83 -0.84 -13.62 -14.19
N GLY A 84 -2.11 -13.65 -14.51
CA GLY A 84 -2.93 -14.87 -14.37
C GLY A 84 -2.99 -15.45 -12.95
N GLY A 85 -2.27 -14.86 -12.00
CA GLY A 85 -2.25 -15.25 -10.59
C GLY A 85 -3.47 -14.73 -9.87
N GLU A 86 -4.11 -15.58 -9.08
CA GLU A 86 -5.31 -15.23 -8.35
C GLU A 86 -4.96 -14.67 -6.97
N ILE A 87 -5.49 -13.46 -6.67
CA ILE A 87 -5.54 -12.96 -5.30
C ILE A 87 -6.90 -13.35 -4.74
N LYS A 88 -6.88 -14.24 -3.73
CA LYS A 88 -8.10 -14.72 -3.05
C LYS A 88 -8.36 -13.87 -1.82
N ALA A 89 -9.55 -13.28 -1.73
CA ALA A 89 -10.01 -12.55 -0.57
C ALA A 89 -11.32 -13.15 -0.05
N GLN A 90 -11.37 -13.51 1.23
CA GLN A 90 -12.57 -14.04 1.88
C GLN A 90 -12.63 -13.64 3.35
N VAL A 91 -13.83 -13.45 3.89
CA VAL A 91 -14.03 -13.23 5.32
C VAL A 91 -14.59 -14.49 5.98
N LYS A 92 -13.98 -14.89 7.08
CA LYS A 92 -14.45 -15.98 7.93
C LYS A 92 -14.18 -15.64 9.39
N ASN A 93 -15.19 -15.73 10.25
CA ASN A 93 -15.08 -15.43 11.67
C ASN A 93 -14.42 -14.06 11.94
N ASP A 94 -14.97 -13.00 11.35
CA ASP A 94 -14.47 -11.61 11.43
C ASP A 94 -13.02 -11.41 10.97
N THR A 95 -12.42 -12.42 10.35
CA THR A 95 -11.05 -12.37 9.80
C THR A 95 -11.11 -12.31 8.29
N LEU A 96 -10.50 -11.26 7.72
CA LEU A 96 -10.23 -11.17 6.30
C LEU A 96 -8.96 -11.97 5.96
N PHE A 97 -9.10 -12.98 5.13
CA PHE A 97 -7.99 -13.77 4.59
C PHE A 97 -7.66 -13.26 3.19
N ILE A 98 -6.39 -12.92 2.97
CA ILE A 98 -5.86 -12.58 1.65
C ILE A 98 -4.72 -13.53 1.33
N ASN A 99 -4.86 -14.28 0.24
CA ASN A 99 -3.85 -15.22 -0.21
C ASN A 99 -3.42 -14.87 -1.64
N PHE A 100 -2.12 -14.74 -1.82
CA PHE A 100 -1.51 -14.57 -3.13
C PHE A 100 -1.03 -15.94 -3.63
N ASP A 101 -1.64 -16.39 -4.70
CA ASP A 101 -1.21 -17.59 -5.44
C ASP A 101 -0.49 -17.13 -6.70
N PHE A 102 0.74 -16.64 -6.50
CA PHE A 102 1.52 -16.05 -7.59
C PHE A 102 3.00 -16.27 -7.40
N THR A 103 3.63 -16.70 -8.49
CA THR A 103 5.11 -16.77 -8.62
C THR A 103 5.51 -16.01 -9.87
N PRO A 104 6.31 -14.93 -9.75
CA PRO A 104 6.72 -14.15 -10.91
C PRO A 104 7.55 -15.01 -11.86
N ALA A 105 7.23 -14.94 -13.17
CA ALA A 105 7.89 -15.73 -14.19
C ALA A 105 9.33 -15.24 -14.45
N ASN A 106 9.64 -13.98 -14.20
CA ASN A 106 10.96 -13.40 -14.43
C ASN A 106 11.27 -12.21 -13.49
N GLN A 107 12.55 -11.78 -13.49
CA GLN A 107 13.00 -10.69 -12.61
C GLN A 107 12.42 -9.31 -12.98
N TYR A 108 12.07 -9.08 -14.25
CA TYR A 108 11.49 -7.80 -14.69
C TYR A 108 10.08 -7.62 -14.13
N GLU A 109 9.27 -8.67 -14.15
CA GLU A 109 7.94 -8.66 -13.53
C GLU A 109 8.04 -8.38 -12.04
N LYS A 110 8.97 -9.05 -11.34
CA LYS A 110 9.20 -8.85 -9.91
C LYS A 110 9.56 -7.40 -9.59
N PHE A 111 10.45 -6.79 -10.35
CA PHE A 111 10.89 -5.40 -10.15
C PHE A 111 9.72 -4.42 -10.36
N TRP A 112 8.96 -4.60 -11.44
CA TRP A 112 7.82 -3.75 -11.76
C TRP A 112 6.72 -3.86 -10.71
N MET A 113 6.45 -5.05 -10.19
CA MET A 113 5.41 -5.32 -9.19
C MET A 113 5.70 -4.70 -7.82
N GLN A 114 6.95 -4.52 -7.45
CA GLN A 114 7.34 -3.94 -6.15
C GLN A 114 6.84 -2.50 -5.95
N GLY A 115 6.66 -1.74 -7.02
CA GLY A 115 6.13 -0.37 -6.99
C GLY A 115 4.60 -0.27 -7.03
N ILE A 116 3.89 -1.40 -7.13
CA ILE A 116 2.44 -1.41 -7.33
C ILE A 116 1.71 -1.84 -6.08
N THR A 117 0.65 -1.11 -5.71
CA THR A 117 -0.30 -1.55 -4.70
C THR A 117 -1.34 -2.47 -5.36
N ALA A 118 -1.20 -3.79 -5.18
CA ALA A 118 -2.10 -4.77 -5.79
C ALA A 118 -3.45 -4.87 -5.07
N VAL A 119 -3.46 -4.69 -3.74
CA VAL A 119 -4.66 -4.80 -2.91
C VAL A 119 -4.81 -3.56 -2.04
N ARG A 120 -6.02 -3.02 -1.99
CA ARG A 120 -6.42 -1.97 -1.06
C ARG A 120 -7.52 -2.48 -0.14
N ILE A 121 -7.32 -2.29 1.15
CA ILE A 121 -8.20 -2.76 2.22
C ILE A 121 -8.73 -1.56 2.97
N PHE A 122 -10.04 -1.50 3.15
CA PHE A 122 -10.72 -0.43 3.86
C PHE A 122 -11.57 -1.01 4.99
N SER A 123 -11.42 -0.50 6.20
CA SER A 123 -12.32 -0.78 7.32
C SER A 123 -12.31 0.35 8.35
N PRO A 124 -13.34 0.45 9.22
CA PRO A 124 -13.35 1.45 10.30
C PRO A 124 -12.25 1.23 11.34
N GLU A 125 -11.89 -0.02 11.57
CA GLU A 125 -10.84 -0.42 12.51
C GLU A 125 -10.16 -1.71 12.03
N LEU A 126 -8.95 -1.96 12.50
CA LEU A 126 -8.20 -3.19 12.26
C LEU A 126 -7.49 -3.57 13.56
N LEU A 127 -7.96 -4.61 14.25
CA LEU A 127 -7.45 -5.00 15.56
C LEU A 127 -6.16 -5.80 15.48
N SER A 128 -6.02 -6.66 14.47
CA SER A 128 -4.74 -7.35 14.24
C SER A 128 -4.44 -7.59 12.77
N VAL A 129 -3.14 -7.70 12.51
CA VAL A 129 -2.58 -8.10 11.20
C VAL A 129 -1.63 -9.28 11.43
N ASP A 130 -1.92 -10.39 10.79
CA ASP A 130 -1.04 -11.54 10.69
C ASP A 130 -0.51 -11.66 9.26
N GLY A 131 0.80 -11.46 9.07
CA GLY A 131 1.44 -11.45 7.76
C GLY A 131 2.54 -12.48 7.62
N TYR A 132 2.51 -13.24 6.53
CA TYR A 132 3.58 -14.17 6.16
C TYR A 132 4.03 -13.97 4.72
N ASN A 133 5.30 -13.63 4.51
CA ASN A 133 5.85 -13.27 3.19
C ASN A 133 5.05 -12.15 2.51
N THR A 134 4.74 -11.07 3.23
CA THR A 134 3.88 -9.99 2.76
C THR A 134 4.55 -8.63 2.86
N ASN A 135 4.14 -7.68 2.02
CA ASN A 135 4.50 -6.28 2.11
C ASN A 135 3.21 -5.47 2.34
N PHE A 136 3.07 -4.93 3.55
CA PHE A 136 1.84 -4.30 4.02
C PHE A 136 2.09 -2.88 4.51
N GLU A 137 1.29 -1.93 4.02
CA GLU A 137 1.36 -0.52 4.37
C GLU A 137 0.08 -0.08 5.07
N MET A 138 0.20 0.73 6.11
CA MET A 138 -0.93 1.33 6.80
C MET A 138 -0.94 2.84 6.66
N PHE A 139 -2.11 3.37 6.27
CA PHE A 139 -2.34 4.81 6.10
C PHE A 139 -3.48 5.30 6.98
N LYS A 140 -3.36 6.53 7.47
CA LYS A 140 -4.44 7.28 8.15
C LYS A 140 -5.10 6.54 9.30
N LEU A 141 -4.32 5.83 10.09
CA LEU A 141 -4.84 5.06 11.21
C LEU A 141 -5.13 5.96 12.42
N LYS A 142 -6.36 5.86 12.93
CA LYS A 142 -6.80 6.50 14.17
C LYS A 142 -7.59 5.48 15.00
N GLN A 143 -6.89 4.77 15.87
CA GLN A 143 -7.51 3.79 16.78
C GLN A 143 -6.65 3.61 18.04
N LYS A 144 -7.21 2.91 19.06
CA LYS A 144 -6.51 2.73 20.33
C LYS A 144 -5.32 1.79 20.23
N SER A 145 -5.50 0.64 19.61
CA SER A 145 -4.45 -0.36 19.55
C SER A 145 -4.51 -1.18 18.27
N ILE A 146 -3.38 -1.76 17.91
CA ILE A 146 -3.28 -2.79 16.88
C ILE A 146 -2.19 -3.79 17.25
N ASP A 147 -2.43 -5.06 16.95
CA ASP A 147 -1.49 -6.15 17.07
C ASP A 147 -0.94 -6.51 15.68
N VAL A 148 0.37 -6.52 15.52
CA VAL A 148 1.06 -6.80 14.26
C VAL A 148 1.96 -8.01 14.45
N ASN A 149 1.61 -9.13 13.79
CA ASN A 149 2.37 -10.37 13.81
C ASN A 149 2.88 -10.65 12.41
N ILE A 150 4.19 -10.55 12.17
CA ILE A 150 4.77 -10.76 10.85
C ILE A 150 5.92 -11.76 10.89
N ALA A 151 6.00 -12.57 9.85
CA ALA A 151 7.04 -13.60 9.72
C ALA A 151 7.45 -13.82 8.26
N GLY A 152 8.51 -14.59 8.04
CA GLY A 152 9.10 -14.80 6.73
C GLY A 152 9.78 -13.54 6.20
N LYS A 153 9.73 -13.32 4.89
CA LYS A 153 10.21 -12.10 4.22
C LYS A 153 9.09 -11.06 4.16
N SER A 154 8.63 -10.60 5.33
CA SER A 154 7.55 -9.62 5.42
C SER A 154 8.09 -8.24 5.72
N LYS A 155 7.45 -7.23 5.15
CA LYS A 155 7.66 -5.81 5.46
C LYS A 155 6.34 -5.19 5.89
N PHE A 156 6.36 -4.51 7.02
CA PHE A 156 5.23 -3.73 7.51
C PHE A 156 5.64 -2.27 7.60
N GLU A 157 5.00 -1.42 6.83
CA GLU A 157 5.26 0.02 6.78
C GLU A 157 4.14 0.77 7.47
N VAL A 158 4.52 1.64 8.40
CA VAL A 158 3.61 2.54 9.10
C VAL A 158 3.90 3.94 8.62
N GLU A 159 3.00 4.51 7.81
CA GLU A 159 3.22 5.85 7.27
C GLU A 159 2.77 6.97 8.23
N SER A 160 3.35 8.15 8.06
CA SER A 160 3.24 9.33 8.93
C SER A 160 1.82 9.91 9.12
N MET A 161 0.83 9.43 8.38
CA MET A 161 -0.56 9.85 8.55
C MET A 161 -1.28 9.17 9.72
N ILE A 162 -0.59 8.37 10.52
CA ILE A 162 -1.13 7.86 11.79
C ILE A 162 -1.18 8.99 12.80
N ARG A 163 -2.36 9.54 12.98
CA ARG A 163 -2.56 10.70 13.86
C ARG A 163 -2.70 10.36 15.34
N SER A 164 -3.15 9.15 15.66
CA SER A 164 -3.22 8.71 17.06
C SER A 164 -3.33 7.19 17.15
N LEU A 165 -2.31 6.59 17.72
CA LEU A 165 -2.28 5.20 18.12
C LEU A 165 -1.79 5.15 19.58
N ASP A 166 -2.59 4.60 20.49
CA ASP A 166 -2.15 4.51 21.86
C ASP A 166 -1.17 3.37 22.06
N THR A 167 -1.48 2.19 21.54
CA THR A 167 -0.65 1.00 21.71
C THR A 167 -0.43 0.26 20.41
N LEU A 168 0.82 -0.05 20.13
CA LEU A 168 1.24 -0.90 19.03
C LEU A 168 1.99 -2.11 19.58
N ASN A 169 1.41 -3.29 19.40
CA ASN A 169 2.06 -4.55 19.76
C ASN A 169 2.63 -5.19 18.51
N ILE A 170 3.92 -5.53 18.53
CA ILE A 170 4.65 -6.07 17.38
C ILE A 170 5.25 -7.42 17.78
N SER A 171 5.02 -8.44 16.96
CA SER A 171 5.73 -9.71 17.00
C SER A 171 6.35 -9.99 15.64
N GLN A 172 7.67 -10.04 15.61
CA GLN A 172 8.44 -10.27 14.38
C GLN A 172 9.23 -11.56 14.47
N LYS A 173 9.27 -12.31 13.36
CA LYS A 173 10.04 -13.53 13.22
C LYS A 173 10.75 -13.58 11.88
N ASP A 174 11.76 -14.43 11.80
CA ASP A 174 12.54 -14.71 10.59
C ASP A 174 13.31 -13.47 10.10
N THR A 175 13.07 -13.01 8.85
CA THR A 175 13.73 -11.84 8.23
C THR A 175 12.71 -10.71 8.01
N SER A 176 11.76 -10.56 8.93
CA SER A 176 10.72 -9.54 8.79
C SER A 176 11.19 -8.16 9.25
N GLU A 177 10.60 -7.13 8.65
CA GLU A 177 10.91 -5.72 8.92
C GLU A 177 9.64 -4.96 9.29
N VAL A 178 9.73 -4.11 10.32
CA VAL A 178 8.72 -3.09 10.62
C VAL A 178 9.40 -1.74 10.53
N ILE A 179 8.85 -0.86 9.71
CA ILE A 179 9.43 0.45 9.43
C ILE A 179 8.39 1.53 9.67
N PHE A 180 8.74 2.52 10.50
CA PHE A 180 7.96 3.73 10.70
C PHE A 180 8.51 4.79 9.74
N GLU A 181 7.96 4.88 8.55
CA GLU A 181 8.34 5.89 7.58
C GLU A 181 7.59 7.20 7.85
N MET A 182 8.34 8.29 7.94
CA MET A 182 7.78 9.60 7.75
C MET A 182 7.80 9.88 6.25
N SER A 183 6.69 9.64 5.59
CA SER A 183 6.52 10.13 4.22
C SER A 183 6.58 11.66 4.28
N PRO A 184 7.52 12.33 3.65
CA PRO A 184 7.48 13.78 3.57
C PRO A 184 6.21 14.14 2.80
N ASP A 185 5.34 14.94 3.41
CA ASP A 185 4.19 15.50 2.72
C ASP A 185 4.67 16.35 1.55
N TYR A 186 4.54 15.83 0.35
CA TYR A 186 4.81 16.59 -0.87
C TYR A 186 3.49 17.16 -1.38
N GLN A 187 3.34 18.48 -1.33
CA GLN A 187 2.30 19.15 -2.11
C GLN A 187 2.82 19.40 -3.52
N THR A 188 2.22 18.76 -4.49
CA THR A 188 2.44 19.10 -5.89
C THR A 188 1.48 20.20 -6.28
N THR A 189 1.98 21.42 -6.38
CA THR A 189 1.21 22.55 -6.93
C THR A 189 1.42 22.54 -8.44
N VAL A 190 0.36 22.27 -9.20
CA VAL A 190 0.38 22.42 -10.65
C VAL A 190 0.14 23.89 -10.96
N ILE A 191 1.19 24.60 -11.38
CA ILE A 191 1.07 25.97 -11.87
C ILE A 191 0.80 25.88 -13.37
N THR A 192 -0.42 26.15 -13.78
CA THR A 192 -0.77 26.31 -15.19
C THR A 192 -0.46 27.76 -15.58
N ASP A 193 0.52 27.97 -16.44
CA ASP A 193 0.76 29.28 -17.04
C ASP A 193 -0.33 29.53 -18.10
N PRO A 194 -1.25 30.50 -17.90
CA PRO A 194 -2.34 30.76 -18.84
C PRO A 194 -1.85 31.19 -20.22
N ASN A 195 -0.57 31.60 -20.35
CA ASN A 195 0.03 32.06 -21.59
C ASN A 195 0.80 30.97 -22.36
N ARG A 196 0.91 29.75 -21.80
CA ARG A 196 1.59 28.62 -22.44
C ARG A 196 0.67 27.43 -22.56
N ILE A 197 0.16 27.23 -23.75
CA ILE A 197 -0.64 26.05 -24.08
C ILE A 197 0.21 24.80 -23.91
N GLY A 198 -0.18 23.93 -22.96
CA GLY A 198 0.38 22.58 -22.80
C GLY A 198 1.60 22.44 -21.88
N VAL A 199 2.01 23.45 -21.14
CA VAL A 199 3.11 23.36 -20.16
C VAL A 199 2.56 23.47 -18.76
N SER A 200 2.49 22.35 -18.04
CA SER A 200 2.24 22.32 -16.60
C SER A 200 3.59 22.18 -15.89
N ILE A 201 3.99 23.18 -15.12
CA ILE A 201 5.15 23.05 -14.24
C ILE A 201 4.63 22.57 -12.89
N ALA A 202 4.93 21.32 -12.56
CA ALA A 202 4.68 20.80 -11.22
C ALA A 202 5.86 21.24 -10.32
N SER A 203 5.61 22.14 -9.38
CA SER A 203 6.56 22.37 -8.29
C SER A 203 6.16 21.48 -7.11
N THR A 204 7.03 20.58 -6.72
CA THR A 204 6.86 19.77 -5.52
C THR A 204 7.52 20.53 -4.37
N GLN A 205 6.75 21.07 -3.46
CA GLN A 205 7.27 21.61 -2.21
C GLN A 205 7.14 20.54 -1.12
N GLN A 206 8.25 20.25 -0.46
CA GLN A 206 8.23 19.48 0.78
C GLN A 206 7.58 20.37 1.85
N ILE A 207 6.41 19.99 2.32
CA ILE A 207 5.83 20.60 3.50
C ILE A 207 6.49 19.92 4.69
N ASN A 208 7.27 20.68 5.43
CA ASN A 208 7.67 20.26 6.76
C ASN A 208 6.42 20.29 7.64
N SER A 209 5.62 19.22 7.58
CA SER A 209 4.63 18.98 8.62
C SER A 209 5.43 18.66 9.88
N ASN A 210 5.35 19.52 10.89
CA ASN A 210 5.83 19.21 12.24
C ASN A 210 4.96 18.13 12.91
N GLU A 211 4.12 17.43 12.16
CA GLU A 211 3.31 16.33 12.62
C GLU A 211 4.18 15.09 12.69
N SER A 212 4.84 14.89 13.83
CA SER A 212 5.51 13.65 14.16
C SER A 212 4.47 12.57 14.46
N MET A 213 4.74 11.34 14.02
CA MET A 213 3.96 10.17 14.44
C MET A 213 4.07 10.00 15.95
N ASN A 214 2.94 10.07 16.67
CA ASN A 214 2.89 9.92 18.12
C ASN A 214 2.27 8.57 18.49
N ILE A 215 3.03 7.75 19.22
CA ILE A 215 2.57 6.46 19.75
C ILE A 215 2.87 6.45 21.25
N ASN A 216 1.85 6.20 22.07
CA ASN A 216 2.05 6.20 23.51
C ASN A 216 2.89 5.00 23.96
N SER A 217 2.60 3.81 23.47
CA SER A 217 3.31 2.59 23.84
C SER A 217 3.60 1.69 22.64
N VAL A 218 4.83 1.23 22.52
CA VAL A 218 5.24 0.17 21.59
C VAL A 218 5.76 -1.00 22.40
N ASN A 219 5.15 -2.18 22.22
CA ASN A 219 5.60 -3.44 22.78
C ASN A 219 6.07 -4.32 21.63
N ALA A 220 7.35 -4.63 21.56
CA ALA A 220 7.92 -5.38 20.45
C ALA A 220 8.65 -6.64 20.91
N ASN A 221 8.35 -7.76 20.27
CA ASN A 221 9.03 -9.03 20.41
C ASN A 221 9.69 -9.39 19.08
N LEU A 222 11.03 -9.30 19.04
CA LEU A 222 11.86 -9.46 17.85
C LEU A 222 12.61 -10.77 17.92
N GLN A 223 12.38 -11.66 16.96
CA GLN A 223 13.02 -12.98 16.88
C GLN A 223 13.62 -13.20 15.48
N GLY A 224 14.65 -14.02 15.40
CA GLY A 224 15.37 -14.31 14.16
C GLY A 224 16.21 -13.10 13.71
N TYR A 225 16.24 -12.82 12.42
CA TYR A 225 16.97 -11.69 11.83
C TYR A 225 16.01 -10.51 11.55
N SER A 226 15.05 -10.27 12.45
CA SER A 226 14.06 -9.21 12.26
C SER A 226 14.62 -7.82 12.59
N LEU A 227 14.05 -6.81 11.94
CA LEU A 227 14.45 -5.40 12.11
C LEU A 227 13.22 -4.56 12.46
N LEU A 228 13.34 -3.77 13.54
CA LEU A 228 12.39 -2.72 13.87
C LEU A 228 13.06 -1.36 13.67
N ASP A 229 12.65 -0.62 12.66
CA ASP A 229 13.08 0.76 12.43
C ASP A 229 11.97 1.72 12.89
N VAL A 230 12.21 2.37 14.01
CA VAL A 230 11.27 3.33 14.61
C VAL A 230 11.46 4.74 14.03
N GLY A 231 12.56 4.96 13.32
CA GLY A 231 12.85 6.23 12.66
C GLY A 231 12.74 7.44 13.60
N HIS A 232 11.90 8.40 13.22
CA HIS A 232 11.63 9.63 13.95
C HIS A 232 10.33 9.62 14.74
N ALA A 233 9.65 8.48 14.89
CA ALA A 233 8.41 8.39 15.64
C ALA A 233 8.60 8.84 17.09
N GLN A 234 7.66 9.60 17.62
CA GLN A 234 7.65 9.98 19.03
C GLN A 234 6.95 8.87 19.83
N ILE A 235 7.72 8.14 20.61
CA ILE A 235 7.26 7.04 21.43
C ILE A 235 7.48 7.41 22.91
N GLN A 236 6.44 7.29 23.74
CA GLN A 236 6.55 7.59 25.16
C GLN A 236 7.06 6.39 25.97
N SER A 237 6.62 5.18 25.59
CA SER A 237 7.03 3.94 26.25
C SER A 237 7.41 2.89 25.22
N LEU A 238 8.57 2.27 25.38
CA LEU A 238 9.08 1.22 24.51
C LEU A 238 9.49 0.02 25.34
N GLN A 239 8.81 -1.12 25.14
CA GLN A 239 9.14 -2.41 25.74
C GLN A 239 9.63 -3.35 24.65
N LEU A 240 10.85 -3.87 24.82
CA LEU A 240 11.53 -4.68 23.82
C LEU A 240 11.94 -6.02 24.38
N HIS A 241 11.58 -7.08 23.67
CA HIS A 241 12.16 -8.42 23.79
C HIS A 241 12.93 -8.66 22.49
N ILE A 242 14.25 -8.71 22.56
CA ILE A 242 15.10 -8.80 21.36
C ILE A 242 15.94 -10.06 21.45
N ALA A 243 15.90 -10.89 20.42
CA ALA A 243 16.84 -12.00 20.23
C ALA A 243 18.18 -11.49 19.68
N ASP A 244 19.28 -12.23 19.92
CA ASP A 244 20.65 -11.83 19.58
C ASP A 244 20.88 -11.43 18.11
N SER A 245 20.10 -11.99 17.18
CA SER A 245 20.22 -11.74 15.74
C SER A 245 19.27 -10.65 15.21
N SER A 246 18.41 -10.11 16.08
CA SER A 246 17.46 -9.06 15.72
C SER A 246 18.05 -7.67 15.92
N GLY A 247 17.52 -6.67 15.19
CA GLY A 247 17.98 -5.28 15.27
C GLY A 247 16.86 -4.29 15.52
N ILE A 248 17.25 -3.14 16.13
CA ILE A 248 16.39 -1.97 16.27
C ILE A 248 17.14 -0.71 15.84
N ILE A 249 16.46 0.19 15.14
CA ILE A 249 16.94 1.51 14.75
C ILE A 249 16.07 2.57 15.43
N LEU A 250 16.71 3.47 16.17
CA LEU A 250 16.09 4.60 16.86
C LEU A 250 16.84 5.89 16.52
N SER A 251 16.11 6.94 16.15
CA SER A 251 16.73 8.27 15.99
C SER A 251 17.07 8.88 17.34
N GLY A 252 18.05 9.82 17.36
CA GLY A 252 18.37 10.59 18.57
C GLY A 252 17.19 11.41 19.10
N GLY A 253 16.28 11.84 18.23
CA GLY A 253 15.05 12.52 18.60
C GLY A 253 14.07 11.59 19.33
N THR A 254 13.88 10.38 18.81
CA THR A 254 13.08 9.35 19.46
C THR A 254 13.59 9.00 20.85
N LEU A 255 14.92 8.81 20.99
CA LEU A 255 15.56 8.50 22.27
C LEU A 255 15.35 9.59 23.31
N LYS A 256 15.37 10.87 22.93
CA LYS A 256 15.15 11.99 23.87
C LYS A 256 13.70 12.03 24.39
N ASN A 257 12.74 11.56 23.61
CA ASN A 257 11.32 11.61 23.94
C ASN A 257 10.85 10.37 24.71
N LEU A 258 11.67 9.32 24.78
CA LEU A 258 11.35 8.12 25.54
C LEU A 258 11.36 8.44 27.05
N SER A 259 10.18 8.40 27.68
CA SER A 259 10.05 8.53 29.15
C SER A 259 10.34 7.21 29.86
N LYS A 260 10.14 6.08 29.19
CA LYS A 260 10.37 4.73 29.70
C LYS A 260 10.88 3.82 28.59
N ALA A 261 12.04 3.22 28.81
CA ALA A 261 12.52 2.12 27.98
C ALA A 261 12.82 0.91 28.88
N ALA A 262 12.31 -0.26 28.54
CA ALA A 262 12.64 -1.52 29.18
C ALA A 262 13.13 -2.51 28.13
N LEU A 263 14.37 -2.95 28.28
CA LEU A 263 14.98 -4.02 27.51
C LEU A 263 14.89 -5.29 28.35
N ILE A 264 14.19 -6.29 27.87
CA ILE A 264 14.08 -7.58 28.53
C ILE A 264 14.86 -8.58 27.68
N ASN A 265 16.07 -8.90 28.12
CA ASN A 265 16.90 -9.93 27.52
C ASN A 265 16.49 -11.28 28.09
N HIS A 266 16.35 -12.28 27.25
CA HIS A 266 16.22 -13.70 27.60
C HIS A 266 17.45 -14.45 27.17
#